data_081a44af403f97acb41b4ff5c13015e4
#
_entry.id   081a44af403f97acb41b4ff5c13015e4
#
_cell.length_a   1.000
_cell.length_b   1.000
_cell.length_c   1.000
_cell.angle_alpha   90.00
_cell.angle_beta   90.00
_cell.angle_gamma   90.00
#
_symmetry.space_group_name_H-M   'P 1'
#
loop_
_entity.id
_entity.type
_entity.pdbx_description
1 polymer ?
#
loop_
_entity_poly.entity_id
_entity_poly.type
_entity_poly.pdbx_seq_one_letter_code
_entity_poly.pdbx_strand_id
1 'polypeptide(L)'
;MSHLAERMSLIKPSPTIAITDAANKLKGEGKKICVLAAGEPDCDTPDHIKDAAIQAINEGKTKYTAVDGTRELKEAIIKKLERDNELKYEPNQICVGSGAKQVLFNLFMATINPGDEVIIPAPYWVSYIDMVNLFSGVPIVVECKQNFKLTPELLKSKITKKTKWLVINSPNNPTGAMYTHNELRDISKVLLEHSHVNIVTDDIYEHIIYDEKFFTIAQVEPKLYDRVFIVNGVSKAYAMTGWRIGYVAGKSDIVKAISTLQSQSTSNPNSIAQAAATEALNGDHGFLKERTETFKNRRDFMVEKLNSAPGLSVSVPQGAFYLFVSCEGVLGKKTKNGKVINNDLDFTEYLLADHLVAVVPGVAFGMENFIRISYAASHEQLEIGCNSIIKACQECLTS
;
A
#
# COMPACT_ATOMS: atom_id res chain seq x y z
N MET A 1 -25.20 1.71 -28.49
CA MET A 1 -23.93 2.41 -28.18
C MET A 1 -23.78 2.42 -26.66
N SER A 2 -22.60 2.11 -26.14
CA SER A 2 -22.33 2.22 -24.69
C SER A 2 -22.33 3.71 -24.28
N HIS A 3 -23.00 4.03 -23.18
CA HIS A 3 -22.93 5.38 -22.58
C HIS A 3 -21.63 5.60 -21.76
N LEU A 4 -20.82 4.54 -21.61
CA LEU A 4 -19.56 4.62 -20.86
C LEU A 4 -18.44 5.17 -21.74
N ALA A 5 -17.57 6.00 -21.14
CA ALA A 5 -16.34 6.43 -21.79
C ALA A 5 -15.41 5.21 -22.04
N GLU A 6 -14.71 5.20 -23.18
CA GLU A 6 -13.81 4.11 -23.59
C GLU A 6 -12.77 3.77 -22.51
N ARG A 7 -12.27 4.78 -21.79
CA ARG A 7 -11.30 4.61 -20.70
C ARG A 7 -11.77 3.67 -19.59
N MET A 8 -13.10 3.45 -19.44
CA MET A 8 -13.63 2.54 -18.43
C MET A 8 -13.31 1.07 -18.71
N SER A 9 -13.01 0.74 -19.96
CA SER A 9 -12.53 -0.61 -20.33
C SER A 9 -11.07 -0.88 -19.94
N LEU A 10 -10.32 0.17 -19.60
CA LEU A 10 -8.90 0.07 -19.24
C LEU A 10 -8.67 -0.33 -17.77
N ILE A 11 -9.70 -0.24 -16.94
CA ILE A 11 -9.62 -0.52 -15.50
C ILE A 11 -10.54 -1.66 -15.12
N LYS A 12 -10.14 -2.39 -14.08
CA LYS A 12 -10.90 -3.53 -13.55
C LYS A 12 -11.36 -3.25 -12.11
N PRO A 13 -12.47 -3.88 -11.66
CA PRO A 13 -12.81 -3.87 -10.24
C PRO A 13 -11.65 -4.39 -9.40
N SER A 14 -11.40 -3.76 -8.24
CA SER A 14 -10.30 -4.17 -7.36
C SER A 14 -10.50 -5.60 -6.85
N PRO A 15 -9.57 -6.53 -7.08
CA PRO A 15 -9.65 -7.90 -6.59
C PRO A 15 -9.78 -7.98 -5.06
N THR A 16 -9.13 -7.06 -4.35
CA THR A 16 -9.21 -7.00 -2.88
C THR A 16 -10.61 -6.64 -2.38
N ILE A 17 -11.31 -5.74 -3.08
CA ILE A 17 -12.71 -5.38 -2.78
C ILE A 17 -13.62 -6.56 -3.10
N ALA A 18 -13.45 -7.21 -4.24
CA ALA A 18 -14.27 -8.35 -4.64
C ALA A 18 -14.22 -9.50 -3.62
N ILE A 19 -13.04 -9.80 -3.06
CA ILE A 19 -12.88 -10.81 -2.01
C ILE A 19 -13.57 -10.37 -0.71
N THR A 20 -13.44 -9.10 -0.35
CA THR A 20 -14.10 -8.56 0.84
C THR A 20 -15.62 -8.64 0.70
N ASP A 21 -16.17 -8.30 -0.46
CA ASP A 21 -17.59 -8.39 -0.75
C ASP A 21 -18.09 -9.84 -0.72
N ALA A 22 -17.33 -10.78 -1.29
CA ALA A 22 -17.64 -12.21 -1.24
C ALA A 22 -17.65 -12.73 0.21
N ALA A 23 -16.67 -12.33 1.03
CA ALA A 23 -16.62 -12.67 2.45
C ALA A 23 -17.81 -12.07 3.23
N ASN A 24 -18.17 -10.82 2.96
CA ASN A 24 -19.31 -10.16 3.58
C ASN A 24 -20.63 -10.82 3.21
N LYS A 25 -20.81 -11.25 1.95
CA LYS A 25 -21.97 -12.02 1.52
C LYS A 25 -22.10 -13.31 2.33
N LEU A 26 -21.02 -14.09 2.45
CA LEU A 26 -21.01 -15.33 3.23
C LEU A 26 -21.28 -15.08 4.74
N LYS A 27 -20.77 -13.98 5.29
CA LYS A 27 -21.14 -13.56 6.67
C LYS A 27 -22.63 -13.26 6.79
N GLY A 28 -23.23 -12.60 5.78
CA GLY A 28 -24.69 -12.36 5.74
C GLY A 28 -25.51 -13.63 5.68
N GLU A 29 -24.95 -14.74 5.15
CA GLU A 29 -25.53 -16.07 5.14
C GLU A 29 -25.31 -16.85 6.47
N GLY A 30 -24.75 -16.19 7.50
CA GLY A 30 -24.51 -16.78 8.83
C GLY A 30 -23.22 -17.57 8.96
N LYS A 31 -22.33 -17.57 7.96
CA LYS A 31 -21.05 -18.27 8.03
C LYS A 31 -20.02 -17.44 8.82
N LYS A 32 -19.22 -18.11 9.66
CA LYS A 32 -18.11 -17.49 10.40
C LYS A 32 -16.86 -17.47 9.52
N ILE A 33 -16.69 -16.39 8.76
CA ILE A 33 -15.54 -16.20 7.84
C ILE A 33 -14.39 -15.52 8.59
N CYS A 34 -13.20 -16.10 8.52
CA CYS A 34 -11.95 -15.47 8.93
C CYS A 34 -11.45 -14.57 7.78
N VAL A 35 -11.46 -13.24 7.97
CA VAL A 35 -11.08 -12.28 6.92
C VAL A 35 -9.64 -11.82 7.15
N LEU A 36 -8.71 -12.35 6.38
CA LEU A 36 -7.29 -11.98 6.37
C LEU A 36 -6.91 -11.25 5.06
N ALA A 37 -7.90 -10.70 4.36
CA ALA A 37 -7.72 -9.94 3.12
C ALA A 37 -7.64 -8.42 3.35
N ALA A 38 -7.97 -7.94 4.57
CA ALA A 38 -8.10 -6.51 4.87
C ALA A 38 -6.77 -5.76 4.72
N GLY A 39 -6.86 -4.56 4.18
CA GLY A 39 -5.70 -3.67 4.01
C GLY A 39 -5.70 -2.52 5.03
N GLU A 40 -6.19 -2.74 6.24
CA GLU A 40 -6.29 -1.71 7.29
C GLU A 40 -5.93 -2.28 8.68
N PRO A 41 -5.40 -1.44 9.58
CA PRO A 41 -5.19 -1.83 10.98
C PRO A 41 -6.50 -2.22 11.67
N ASP A 42 -6.43 -3.18 12.59
CA ASP A 42 -7.56 -3.65 13.39
C ASP A 42 -7.78 -2.84 14.68
N CYS A 43 -6.89 -1.91 14.97
CA CYS A 43 -7.00 -1.02 16.13
C CYS A 43 -7.71 0.28 15.78
N ASP A 44 -8.31 0.90 16.79
CA ASP A 44 -8.95 2.21 16.66
C ASP A 44 -7.93 3.35 16.50
N THR A 45 -8.40 4.46 15.91
CA THR A 45 -7.70 5.75 15.97
C THR A 45 -7.50 6.13 17.44
N PRO A 46 -6.28 6.58 17.85
CA PRO A 46 -6.02 7.02 19.24
C PRO A 46 -6.97 8.12 19.72
N ASP A 47 -7.28 8.11 21.01
CA ASP A 47 -8.29 8.99 21.59
C ASP A 47 -7.96 10.47 21.41
N HIS A 48 -6.72 10.90 21.67
CA HIS A 48 -6.30 12.30 21.48
C HIS A 48 -6.54 12.80 20.04
N ILE A 49 -6.42 11.93 19.04
CA ILE A 49 -6.70 12.26 17.64
C ILE A 49 -8.22 12.38 17.40
N LYS A 50 -9.02 11.49 18.00
CA LYS A 50 -10.50 11.59 17.96
C LYS A 50 -10.98 12.86 18.67
N ASP A 51 -10.39 13.19 19.83
CA ASP A 51 -10.72 14.38 20.58
C ASP A 51 -10.43 15.66 19.80
N ALA A 52 -9.31 15.72 19.07
CA ALA A 52 -9.02 16.84 18.17
C ALA A 52 -10.08 17.03 17.07
N ALA A 53 -10.63 15.93 16.53
CA ALA A 53 -11.74 16.01 15.59
C ALA A 53 -13.02 16.50 16.24
N ILE A 54 -13.37 16.02 17.43
CA ILE A 54 -14.54 16.47 18.21
C ILE A 54 -14.43 17.96 18.53
N GLN A 55 -13.23 18.39 18.95
CA GLN A 55 -12.96 19.82 19.18
C GLN A 55 -13.14 20.64 17.90
N ALA A 56 -12.62 20.18 16.76
CA ALA A 56 -12.79 20.86 15.47
C ALA A 56 -14.28 21.00 15.07
N ILE A 57 -15.11 20.01 15.38
CA ILE A 57 -16.58 20.09 15.17
C ILE A 57 -17.17 21.19 16.07
N ASN A 58 -16.84 21.18 17.37
CA ASN A 58 -17.36 22.14 18.34
C ASN A 58 -16.90 23.59 18.05
N GLU A 59 -15.70 23.75 17.48
CA GLU A 59 -15.16 25.04 17.04
C GLU A 59 -15.74 25.52 15.68
N GLY A 60 -16.60 24.73 15.05
CA GLY A 60 -17.21 25.09 13.76
C GLY A 60 -16.22 25.00 12.57
N LYS A 61 -15.16 24.22 12.65
CA LYS A 61 -14.23 23.96 11.53
C LYS A 61 -14.88 23.07 10.45
N THR A 62 -16.02 23.54 9.92
CA THR A 62 -16.88 22.81 8.98
C THR A 62 -17.04 23.54 7.64
N LYS A 63 -16.12 24.47 7.33
CA LYS A 63 -16.13 25.27 6.12
C LYS A 63 -15.03 24.79 5.14
N TYR A 64 -15.07 25.31 3.92
CA TYR A 64 -13.99 25.11 2.95
C TYR A 64 -12.65 25.58 3.52
N THR A 65 -11.61 24.84 3.22
CA THR A 65 -10.22 25.19 3.51
C THR A 65 -9.47 25.46 2.20
N ALA A 66 -8.19 25.73 2.27
CA ALA A 66 -7.34 25.71 1.08
C ALA A 66 -7.42 24.32 0.43
N VAL A 67 -7.43 24.27 -0.91
CA VAL A 67 -7.60 23.03 -1.68
C VAL A 67 -6.50 22.02 -1.38
N ASP A 68 -5.27 22.51 -1.22
CA ASP A 68 -4.07 21.72 -0.95
C ASP A 68 -3.81 21.45 0.55
N GLY A 69 -4.80 21.74 1.39
CA GLY A 69 -4.77 21.50 2.84
C GLY A 69 -4.63 22.75 3.68
N THR A 70 -5.01 22.64 4.97
CA THR A 70 -4.86 23.71 5.93
C THR A 70 -3.37 24.01 6.19
N ARG A 71 -3.08 25.25 6.56
CA ARG A 71 -1.70 25.66 6.88
C ARG A 71 -1.13 24.85 8.02
N GLU A 72 -1.92 24.62 9.06
CA GLU A 72 -1.54 23.86 10.25
C GLU A 72 -1.15 22.44 9.92
N LEU A 73 -1.92 21.77 9.03
CA LEU A 73 -1.61 20.40 8.60
C LEU A 73 -0.36 20.36 7.73
N LYS A 74 -0.18 21.32 6.82
CA LYS A 74 1.04 21.40 6.00
C LYS A 74 2.28 21.63 6.84
N GLU A 75 2.21 22.49 7.86
CA GLU A 75 3.29 22.71 8.82
C GLU A 75 3.58 21.45 9.66
N ALA A 76 2.55 20.69 10.05
CA ALA A 76 2.72 19.41 10.74
C ALA A 76 3.40 18.35 9.84
N ILE A 77 3.04 18.28 8.56
CA ILE A 77 3.68 17.40 7.58
C ILE A 77 5.15 17.77 7.39
N ILE A 78 5.46 19.07 7.25
CA ILE A 78 6.85 19.57 7.11
C ILE A 78 7.69 19.17 8.32
N LYS A 79 7.19 19.41 9.54
CA LYS A 79 7.85 19.00 10.77
C LYS A 79 8.08 17.50 10.85
N LYS A 80 7.08 16.70 10.43
CA LYS A 80 7.20 15.24 10.37
C LYS A 80 8.31 14.82 9.40
N LEU A 81 8.35 15.38 8.20
CA LEU A 81 9.37 15.05 7.20
C LEU A 81 10.77 15.45 7.64
N GLU A 82 10.90 16.58 8.36
CA GLU A 82 12.19 16.98 8.95
C GLU A 82 12.60 16.05 10.10
N ARG A 83 11.68 15.73 11.02
CA ARG A 83 11.93 14.88 12.19
C ARG A 83 12.27 13.43 11.83
N ASP A 84 11.48 12.82 10.93
CA ASP A 84 11.53 11.38 10.68
C ASP A 84 12.41 11.03 9.47
N ASN A 85 12.47 11.92 8.47
CA ASN A 85 13.14 11.66 7.20
C ASN A 85 14.34 12.60 6.92
N GLU A 86 14.62 13.57 7.81
CA GLU A 86 15.70 14.55 7.65
C GLU A 86 15.57 15.40 6.37
N LEU A 87 14.33 15.60 5.88
CA LEU A 87 14.01 16.31 4.65
C LEU A 87 13.29 17.63 4.95
N LYS A 88 13.72 18.71 4.29
CA LYS A 88 13.11 20.03 4.43
C LYS A 88 12.26 20.36 3.21
N TYR A 89 11.03 20.77 3.46
CA TYR A 89 10.08 21.19 2.44
C TYR A 89 9.46 22.54 2.84
N GLU A 90 9.02 23.28 1.82
CA GLU A 90 8.24 24.49 1.96
C GLU A 90 6.74 24.22 1.81
N PRO A 91 5.84 25.06 2.35
CA PRO A 91 4.39 24.84 2.25
C PRO A 91 3.84 24.67 0.83
N ASN A 92 4.45 25.29 -0.17
CA ASN A 92 4.07 25.18 -1.58
C ASN A 92 4.56 23.88 -2.24
N GLN A 93 5.31 23.07 -1.52
CA GLN A 93 5.79 21.75 -1.92
C GLN A 93 4.92 20.62 -1.33
N ILE A 94 3.86 20.95 -0.58
CA ILE A 94 2.95 19.99 0.06
C ILE A 94 1.54 20.14 -0.51
N CYS A 95 0.93 19.01 -0.89
CA CYS A 95 -0.49 18.95 -1.20
C CYS A 95 -1.14 17.79 -0.43
N VAL A 96 -2.19 18.12 0.33
CA VAL A 96 -3.01 17.15 1.08
C VAL A 96 -4.21 16.75 0.22
N GLY A 97 -4.49 15.46 0.16
CA GLY A 97 -5.64 14.91 -0.56
C GLY A 97 -6.48 13.95 0.29
N SER A 98 -7.58 13.47 -0.27
CA SER A 98 -8.50 12.52 0.36
C SER A 98 -7.91 11.10 0.42
N GLY A 99 -6.80 10.96 1.13
CA GLY A 99 -5.99 9.75 1.26
C GLY A 99 -4.90 9.66 0.19
N ALA A 100 -3.84 8.89 0.48
CA ALA A 100 -2.70 8.69 -0.42
C ALA A 100 -3.11 8.21 -1.82
N LYS A 101 -4.19 7.42 -1.93
CA LYS A 101 -4.73 6.95 -3.22
C LYS A 101 -5.14 8.12 -4.12
N GLN A 102 -5.85 9.12 -3.60
CA GLN A 102 -6.23 10.28 -4.40
C GLN A 102 -5.01 11.10 -4.80
N VAL A 103 -4.05 11.24 -3.90
CA VAL A 103 -2.81 11.98 -4.17
C VAL A 103 -2.04 11.33 -5.32
N LEU A 104 -1.87 10.00 -5.31
CA LEU A 104 -1.27 9.24 -6.40
C LEU A 104 -2.04 9.38 -7.71
N PHE A 105 -3.37 9.30 -7.64
CA PHE A 105 -4.25 9.49 -8.79
C PHE A 105 -4.04 10.87 -9.41
N ASN A 106 -4.04 11.93 -8.60
CA ASN A 106 -3.84 13.29 -9.05
C ASN A 106 -2.42 13.51 -9.61
N LEU A 107 -1.39 12.92 -8.99
CA LEU A 107 0.00 12.97 -9.46
C LEU A 107 0.11 12.40 -10.87
N PHE A 108 -0.40 11.19 -11.09
CA PHE A 108 -0.35 10.55 -12.40
C PHE A 108 -1.22 11.25 -13.41
N MET A 109 -2.42 11.71 -13.05
CA MET A 109 -3.28 12.50 -13.94
C MET A 109 -2.63 13.82 -14.36
N ALA A 110 -1.90 14.47 -13.47
CA ALA A 110 -1.22 15.75 -13.76
C ALA A 110 0.02 15.58 -14.64
N THR A 111 0.59 14.37 -14.71
CA THR A 111 1.95 14.21 -15.26
C THR A 111 2.09 13.16 -16.35
N ILE A 112 1.18 12.21 -16.49
CA ILE A 112 1.25 11.15 -17.50
C ILE A 112 0.55 11.63 -18.79
N ASN A 113 1.27 11.55 -19.90
CA ASN A 113 0.72 11.67 -21.25
C ASN A 113 0.58 10.29 -21.91
N PRO A 114 -0.23 10.17 -22.97
CA PRO A 114 -0.33 8.93 -23.74
C PRO A 114 1.05 8.44 -24.20
N GLY A 115 1.38 7.19 -23.84
CA GLY A 115 2.64 6.53 -24.19
C GLY A 115 3.82 6.79 -23.25
N ASP A 116 3.66 7.65 -22.23
CA ASP A 116 4.66 7.75 -21.15
C ASP A 116 4.75 6.45 -20.38
N GLU A 117 5.96 5.96 -20.15
CA GLU A 117 6.20 4.70 -19.43
C GLU A 117 6.36 4.93 -17.92
N VAL A 118 5.75 4.05 -17.14
CA VAL A 118 5.86 4.02 -15.67
C VAL A 118 6.41 2.66 -15.25
N ILE A 119 7.60 2.63 -14.67
CA ILE A 119 8.22 1.40 -14.14
C ILE A 119 7.57 1.08 -12.80
N ILE A 120 7.01 -0.13 -12.70
CA ILE A 120 6.29 -0.63 -11.52
C ILE A 120 6.89 -1.98 -11.12
N PRO A 121 7.70 -2.03 -10.04
CA PRO A 121 8.21 -3.30 -9.52
C PRO A 121 7.07 -4.20 -9.03
N ALA A 122 7.02 -5.44 -9.48
CA ALA A 122 6.08 -6.45 -9.01
C ALA A 122 6.78 -7.36 -7.97
N PRO A 123 6.10 -7.74 -6.88
CA PRO A 123 4.67 -7.47 -6.60
C PRO A 123 4.41 -6.00 -6.22
N TYR A 124 3.25 -5.49 -6.64
CA TYR A 124 2.86 -4.09 -6.50
C TYR A 124 1.48 -3.94 -5.88
N TRP A 125 1.17 -2.78 -5.30
CA TRP A 125 -0.19 -2.45 -4.92
C TRP A 125 -1.11 -2.30 -6.14
N VAL A 126 -2.21 -3.01 -6.14
CA VAL A 126 -3.13 -3.21 -7.28
C VAL A 126 -3.52 -1.95 -8.04
N SER A 127 -3.59 -0.79 -7.37
CA SER A 127 -4.10 0.43 -7.99
C SER A 127 -3.09 1.16 -8.89
N TYR A 128 -1.78 0.87 -8.81
CA TYR A 128 -0.80 1.59 -9.64
C TYR A 128 -1.03 1.35 -11.13
N ILE A 129 -1.23 0.10 -11.53
CA ILE A 129 -1.45 -0.28 -12.93
C ILE A 129 -2.69 0.40 -13.50
N ASP A 130 -3.81 0.34 -12.77
CA ASP A 130 -5.08 0.90 -13.24
C ASP A 130 -5.02 2.43 -13.36
N MET A 131 -4.32 3.11 -12.44
CA MET A 131 -4.10 4.56 -12.54
C MET A 131 -3.29 4.92 -13.78
N VAL A 132 -2.20 4.21 -14.07
CA VAL A 132 -1.37 4.46 -15.26
C VAL A 132 -2.16 4.22 -16.55
N ASN A 133 -2.88 3.09 -16.63
CA ASN A 133 -3.72 2.77 -17.79
C ASN A 133 -4.82 3.82 -18.02
N LEU A 134 -5.49 4.26 -16.95
CA LEU A 134 -6.57 5.25 -17.02
C LEU A 134 -6.12 6.58 -17.67
N PHE A 135 -4.86 6.94 -17.50
CA PHE A 135 -4.26 8.14 -18.08
C PHE A 135 -3.50 7.87 -19.39
N SER A 136 -3.73 6.69 -20.01
CA SER A 136 -3.11 6.29 -21.28
C SER A 136 -1.58 6.16 -21.22
N GLY A 137 -1.02 6.03 -20.01
CA GLY A 137 0.38 5.66 -19.80
C GLY A 137 0.59 4.15 -20.08
N VAL A 138 1.86 3.76 -20.13
CA VAL A 138 2.28 2.37 -20.35
C VAL A 138 2.94 1.84 -19.07
N PRO A 139 2.29 0.96 -18.30
CA PRO A 139 2.92 0.35 -17.14
C PRO A 139 3.99 -0.65 -17.58
N ILE A 140 5.22 -0.43 -17.17
CA ILE A 140 6.36 -1.35 -17.38
C ILE A 140 6.54 -2.15 -16.09
N VAL A 141 5.89 -3.30 -16.04
CA VAL A 141 5.98 -4.23 -14.90
C VAL A 141 7.33 -4.92 -14.87
N VAL A 142 8.00 -4.89 -13.72
CA VAL A 142 9.29 -5.53 -13.50
C VAL A 142 9.15 -6.59 -12.41
N GLU A 143 9.18 -7.86 -12.78
CA GLU A 143 9.12 -8.96 -11.81
C GLU A 143 10.37 -8.98 -10.91
N CYS A 144 10.17 -8.78 -9.63
CA CYS A 144 11.22 -8.78 -8.61
C CYS A 144 11.21 -10.09 -7.83
N LYS A 145 11.66 -11.18 -8.47
CA LYS A 145 11.63 -12.54 -7.88
C LYS A 145 12.55 -12.69 -6.67
N GLN A 146 13.67 -11.96 -6.66
CA GLN A 146 14.62 -12.03 -5.56
C GLN A 146 14.23 -11.03 -4.46
N ASN A 147 13.82 -11.54 -3.32
CA ASN A 147 13.44 -10.74 -2.15
C ASN A 147 12.35 -9.68 -2.40
N PHE A 148 11.61 -9.78 -3.52
CA PHE A 148 10.55 -8.86 -3.92
C PHE A 148 11.01 -7.40 -4.06
N LYS A 149 12.28 -7.18 -4.38
CA LYS A 149 12.88 -5.84 -4.51
C LYS A 149 13.49 -5.64 -5.89
N LEU A 150 13.31 -4.44 -6.44
CA LEU A 150 13.95 -4.01 -7.67
C LEU A 150 15.46 -3.90 -7.45
N THR A 151 16.26 -4.45 -8.36
CA THR A 151 17.70 -4.28 -8.36
C THR A 151 18.16 -3.21 -9.37
N PRO A 152 19.36 -2.64 -9.23
CA PRO A 152 19.91 -1.69 -10.19
C PRO A 152 19.94 -2.24 -11.63
N GLU A 153 20.28 -3.52 -11.80
CA GLU A 153 20.37 -4.18 -13.11
C GLU A 153 19.00 -4.29 -13.76
N LEU A 154 17.98 -4.73 -12.98
CA LEU A 154 16.61 -4.79 -13.45
C LEU A 154 16.10 -3.42 -13.84
N LEU A 155 16.33 -2.39 -13.00
CA LEU A 155 15.94 -1.03 -13.30
C LEU A 155 16.59 -0.53 -14.59
N LYS A 156 17.90 -0.65 -14.71
CA LYS A 156 18.66 -0.22 -15.89
C LYS A 156 18.19 -0.89 -17.17
N SER A 157 17.79 -2.15 -17.10
CA SER A 157 17.28 -2.91 -18.25
C SER A 157 15.91 -2.45 -18.76
N LYS A 158 15.15 -1.69 -17.96
CA LYS A 158 13.79 -1.25 -18.27
C LYS A 158 13.64 0.23 -18.57
N ILE A 159 14.63 1.04 -18.23
CA ILE A 159 14.60 2.48 -18.55
C ILE A 159 14.75 2.69 -20.06
N THR A 160 13.83 3.45 -20.62
CA THR A 160 13.88 3.94 -22.01
C THR A 160 13.77 5.47 -22.03
N LYS A 161 13.84 6.08 -23.22
CA LYS A 161 13.61 7.52 -23.40
C LYS A 161 12.17 7.94 -23.08
N LYS A 162 11.22 6.99 -23.02
CA LYS A 162 9.80 7.24 -22.69
C LYS A 162 9.52 7.04 -21.21
N THR A 163 10.45 6.49 -20.44
CA THR A 163 10.29 6.25 -19.01
C THR A 163 10.16 7.58 -18.29
N LYS A 164 9.04 7.83 -17.67
CA LYS A 164 8.72 9.08 -16.97
C LYS A 164 8.72 8.93 -15.47
N TRP A 165 8.27 7.76 -14.98
CA TRP A 165 8.14 7.50 -13.56
C TRP A 165 8.72 6.13 -13.18
N LEU A 166 9.34 6.09 -12.01
CA LEU A 166 9.57 4.87 -11.22
C LEU A 166 8.70 4.93 -9.98
N VAL A 167 7.98 3.85 -9.67
CA VAL A 167 7.24 3.68 -8.43
C VAL A 167 8.08 2.86 -7.45
N ILE A 168 8.30 3.38 -6.24
CA ILE A 168 8.89 2.66 -5.12
C ILE A 168 7.83 2.62 -4.01
N ASN A 169 7.56 1.44 -3.44
CA ASN A 169 6.71 1.30 -2.27
C ASN A 169 7.46 0.50 -1.20
N SER A 170 7.81 1.17 -0.11
CA SER A 170 8.65 0.61 0.95
C SER A 170 8.20 1.15 2.32
N PRO A 171 7.87 0.28 3.28
CA PRO A 171 7.60 -1.16 3.15
C PRO A 171 6.49 -1.45 2.14
N ASN A 172 6.62 -2.57 1.42
CA ASN A 172 5.79 -2.88 0.26
C ASN A 172 4.45 -3.54 0.66
N ASN A 173 3.39 -3.19 -0.03
CA ASN A 173 2.16 -3.96 -0.12
C ASN A 173 2.16 -4.66 -1.50
N PRO A 174 2.25 -6.01 -1.57
CA PRO A 174 1.77 -6.99 -0.60
C PRO A 174 2.83 -7.69 0.28
N THR A 175 4.13 -7.45 0.09
CA THR A 175 5.17 -8.35 0.60
C THR A 175 5.70 -8.02 1.98
N GLY A 176 5.54 -6.77 2.43
CA GLY A 176 6.22 -6.24 3.61
C GLY A 176 7.74 -6.09 3.45
N ALA A 177 8.27 -6.32 2.24
CA ALA A 177 9.69 -6.10 1.95
C ALA A 177 10.02 -4.60 2.04
N MET A 178 11.19 -4.28 2.58
CA MET A 178 11.68 -2.92 2.77
C MET A 178 13.08 -2.79 2.18
N TYR A 179 13.32 -1.70 1.44
CA TYR A 179 14.66 -1.40 0.92
C TYR A 179 15.57 -0.92 2.04
N THR A 180 16.78 -1.45 2.07
CA THR A 180 17.87 -0.95 2.92
C THR A 180 18.47 0.34 2.34
N HIS A 181 19.19 1.08 3.18
CA HIS A 181 19.94 2.27 2.74
C HIS A 181 20.88 1.97 1.53
N ASN A 182 21.56 0.83 1.56
CA ASN A 182 22.50 0.46 0.48
C ASN A 182 21.76 0.13 -0.82
N GLU A 183 20.66 -0.61 -0.77
CA GLU A 183 19.84 -0.92 -1.95
C GLU A 183 19.26 0.36 -2.58
N LEU A 184 18.75 1.29 -1.79
CA LEU A 184 18.27 2.59 -2.30
C LEU A 184 19.41 3.41 -2.90
N ARG A 185 20.60 3.43 -2.28
CA ARG A 185 21.78 4.11 -2.82
C ARG A 185 22.20 3.53 -4.17
N ASP A 186 22.16 2.21 -4.33
CA ASP A 186 22.56 1.57 -5.59
C ASP A 186 21.51 1.80 -6.70
N ILE A 187 20.21 1.79 -6.38
CA ILE A 187 19.14 2.25 -7.29
C ILE A 187 19.34 3.73 -7.67
N SER A 188 19.70 4.57 -6.70
CA SER A 188 19.93 6.01 -6.94
C SER A 188 21.05 6.28 -7.94
N LYS A 189 22.11 5.47 -7.96
CA LYS A 189 23.18 5.59 -8.96
C LYS A 189 22.65 5.47 -10.38
N VAL A 190 21.78 4.49 -10.63
CA VAL A 190 21.12 4.32 -11.94
C VAL A 190 20.25 5.52 -12.27
N LEU A 191 19.47 6.01 -11.31
CA LEU A 191 18.57 7.16 -11.52
C LEU A 191 19.35 8.46 -11.78
N LEU A 192 20.54 8.63 -11.23
CA LEU A 192 21.40 9.78 -11.51
C LEU A 192 21.90 9.79 -12.97
N GLU A 193 22.10 8.61 -13.58
CA GLU A 193 22.44 8.48 -15.01
C GLU A 193 21.23 8.79 -15.92
N HIS A 194 19.99 8.80 -15.41
CA HIS A 194 18.74 8.96 -16.14
C HIS A 194 17.91 10.13 -15.60
N SER A 195 18.36 11.37 -15.86
CA SER A 195 17.79 12.60 -15.26
C SER A 195 16.34 12.89 -15.64
N HIS A 196 15.79 12.25 -16.68
CA HIS A 196 14.42 12.41 -17.15
C HIS A 196 13.41 11.55 -16.35
N VAL A 197 13.86 10.61 -15.53
CA VAL A 197 12.99 9.73 -14.73
C VAL A 197 12.68 10.38 -13.39
N ASN A 198 11.39 10.59 -13.11
CA ASN A 198 10.90 11.01 -11.80
C ASN A 198 10.62 9.77 -10.92
N ILE A 199 10.61 9.95 -9.63
CA ILE A 199 10.39 8.90 -8.65
C ILE A 199 9.18 9.27 -7.79
N VAL A 200 8.20 8.38 -7.69
CA VAL A 200 7.21 8.42 -6.62
C VAL A 200 7.56 7.34 -5.61
N THR A 201 7.74 7.76 -4.36
CA THR A 201 7.93 6.83 -3.24
C THR A 201 6.67 6.84 -2.38
N ASP A 202 6.02 5.67 -2.28
CA ASP A 202 4.83 5.45 -1.45
C ASP A 202 5.29 4.89 -0.09
N ASP A 203 5.48 5.80 0.86
CA ASP A 203 6.08 5.54 2.16
C ASP A 203 5.01 5.34 3.26
N ILE A 204 3.77 4.99 2.87
CA ILE A 204 2.60 4.92 3.75
C ILE A 204 2.78 3.98 4.96
N TYR A 205 3.73 3.04 4.91
CA TYR A 205 4.02 2.09 5.97
C TYR A 205 5.31 2.42 6.75
N GLU A 206 5.94 3.57 6.57
CA GLU A 206 7.24 3.92 7.16
C GLU A 206 7.35 3.76 8.68
N HIS A 207 6.23 3.88 9.41
CA HIS A 207 6.19 3.70 10.87
C HIS A 207 5.77 2.28 11.31
N ILE A 208 5.50 1.38 10.36
CA ILE A 208 5.20 -0.03 10.64
C ILE A 208 6.37 -0.84 10.13
N ILE A 209 7.46 -0.80 10.88
CA ILE A 209 8.75 -1.45 10.59
C ILE A 209 9.21 -2.19 11.84
N TYR A 210 9.97 -3.25 11.69
CA TYR A 210 10.25 -4.16 12.80
C TYR A 210 11.71 -4.14 13.26
N ASP A 211 12.59 -4.77 12.51
CA ASP A 211 13.93 -5.05 12.99
C ASP A 211 15.01 -4.13 12.37
N GLU A 212 14.63 -3.26 11.45
CA GLU A 212 15.53 -2.39 10.68
C GLU A 212 15.06 -0.93 10.73
N LYS A 213 15.90 -0.01 10.27
CA LYS A 213 15.56 1.42 10.11
C LYS A 213 14.99 1.65 8.71
N PHE A 214 13.91 2.43 8.64
CA PHE A 214 13.34 2.92 7.37
C PHE A 214 14.20 4.05 6.80
N PHE A 215 14.29 4.07 5.47
CA PHE A 215 14.86 5.17 4.69
C PHE A 215 13.99 5.44 3.48
N THR A 216 13.74 6.72 3.17
CA THR A 216 13.19 7.12 1.87
C THR A 216 14.32 7.46 0.89
N ILE A 217 14.09 7.29 -0.41
CA ILE A 217 15.14 7.47 -1.42
C ILE A 217 15.67 8.91 -1.47
N ALA A 218 14.85 9.91 -1.19
CA ALA A 218 15.27 11.31 -1.15
C ALA A 218 16.24 11.61 0.01
N GLN A 219 16.11 10.89 1.12
CA GLN A 219 17.03 10.97 2.27
C GLN A 219 18.39 10.33 1.93
N VAL A 220 18.36 9.20 1.20
CA VAL A 220 19.57 8.44 0.85
C VAL A 220 20.41 9.14 -0.22
N GLU A 221 19.77 9.79 -1.21
CA GLU A 221 20.45 10.52 -2.28
C GLU A 221 19.82 11.89 -2.50
N PRO A 222 20.34 12.93 -1.82
CA PRO A 222 19.78 14.29 -1.90
C PRO A 222 19.78 14.90 -3.30
N LYS A 223 20.63 14.43 -4.24
CA LYS A 223 20.62 14.91 -5.63
C LYS A 223 19.35 14.53 -6.40
N LEU A 224 18.57 13.58 -5.88
CA LEU A 224 17.28 13.20 -6.44
C LEU A 224 16.11 14.05 -5.91
N TYR A 225 16.35 14.92 -4.92
CA TYR A 225 15.29 15.66 -4.21
C TYR A 225 14.26 16.30 -5.14
N ASP A 226 14.68 17.01 -6.17
CA ASP A 226 13.79 17.71 -7.11
C ASP A 226 12.97 16.76 -8.03
N ARG A 227 13.29 15.47 -8.01
CA ARG A 227 12.63 14.44 -8.85
C ARG A 227 11.92 13.37 -8.02
N VAL A 228 11.99 13.44 -6.69
CA VAL A 228 11.29 12.53 -5.77
C VAL A 228 10.01 13.19 -5.28
N PHE A 229 8.93 12.43 -5.35
CA PHE A 229 7.62 12.78 -4.81
C PHE A 229 7.27 11.77 -3.73
N ILE A 230 7.31 12.20 -2.48
CA ILE A 230 6.99 11.37 -1.31
C ILE A 230 5.48 11.39 -1.13
N VAL A 231 4.85 10.24 -1.26
CA VAL A 231 3.44 10.04 -0.95
C VAL A 231 3.32 9.30 0.37
N ASN A 232 2.53 9.87 1.28
CA ASN A 232 2.34 9.32 2.61
C ASN A 232 0.98 9.75 3.19
N GLY A 233 0.70 9.43 4.44
CA GLY A 233 -0.53 9.82 5.11
C GLY A 233 -0.70 9.18 6.49
N VAL A 234 -1.85 9.44 7.09
CA VAL A 234 -2.15 8.97 8.45
C VAL A 234 -2.92 7.64 8.49
N SER A 235 -3.22 7.05 7.34
CA SER A 235 -4.13 5.91 7.24
C SER A 235 -3.66 4.67 8.00
N LYS A 236 -2.34 4.36 7.99
CA LYS A 236 -1.84 3.06 8.47
C LYS A 236 -1.31 3.13 9.90
N ALA A 237 -0.24 3.88 10.14
CA ALA A 237 0.36 3.97 11.46
C ALA A 237 -0.60 4.53 12.53
N TYR A 238 -1.44 5.48 12.12
CA TYR A 238 -2.39 6.16 13.02
C TYR A 238 -3.79 5.51 13.04
N ALA A 239 -4.01 4.39 12.33
CA ALA A 239 -5.31 3.73 12.20
C ALA A 239 -6.43 4.69 11.75
N MET A 240 -6.17 5.44 10.69
CA MET A 240 -7.05 6.49 10.19
C MET A 240 -7.49 6.24 8.74
N THR A 241 -7.75 4.99 8.37
CA THR A 241 -8.14 4.64 6.99
C THR A 241 -9.43 5.32 6.55
N GLY A 242 -10.43 5.40 7.42
CA GLY A 242 -11.74 6.03 7.18
C GLY A 242 -11.71 7.56 7.19
N TRP A 243 -10.68 8.19 7.74
CA TRP A 243 -10.55 9.66 7.80
C TRP A 243 -10.15 10.28 6.48
N ARG A 244 -9.57 9.51 5.57
CA ARG A 244 -9.22 9.91 4.21
C ARG A 244 -8.26 11.12 4.14
N ILE A 245 -7.13 11.04 4.82
CA ILE A 245 -6.04 12.04 4.72
C ILE A 245 -4.74 11.37 4.26
N GLY A 246 -4.17 11.90 3.18
CA GLY A 246 -2.84 11.61 2.68
C GLY A 246 -2.24 12.85 2.04
N TYR A 247 -0.97 12.83 1.73
CA TYR A 247 -0.27 13.96 1.16
C TYR A 247 0.84 13.55 0.19
N VAL A 248 1.23 14.50 -0.64
CA VAL A 248 2.47 14.45 -1.43
C VAL A 248 3.37 15.59 -1.03
N ALA A 249 4.67 15.29 -0.92
CA ALA A 249 5.74 16.29 -0.83
C ALA A 249 6.65 16.16 -2.06
N GLY A 250 6.96 17.27 -2.73
CA GLY A 250 7.79 17.27 -3.92
C GLY A 250 7.92 18.64 -4.56
N LYS A 251 8.39 18.69 -5.80
CA LYS A 251 8.65 19.92 -6.54
C LYS A 251 7.38 20.75 -6.72
N SER A 252 7.47 22.04 -6.39
CA SER A 252 6.31 22.95 -6.25
C SER A 252 5.46 23.13 -7.51
N ASP A 253 6.03 23.05 -8.71
CA ASP A 253 5.29 23.18 -9.97
C ASP A 253 4.33 21.99 -10.18
N ILE A 254 4.76 20.76 -9.89
CA ILE A 254 3.92 19.56 -9.97
C ILE A 254 2.91 19.55 -8.80
N VAL A 255 3.32 19.92 -7.60
CA VAL A 255 2.41 20.03 -6.45
C VAL A 255 1.29 21.04 -6.74
N LYS A 256 1.61 22.17 -7.38
CA LYS A 256 0.61 23.13 -7.84
C LYS A 256 -0.34 22.55 -8.88
N ALA A 257 0.15 21.74 -9.82
CA ALA A 257 -0.69 21.06 -10.82
C ALA A 257 -1.65 20.06 -10.16
N ILE A 258 -1.18 19.28 -9.17
CA ILE A 258 -2.01 18.38 -8.35
C ILE A 258 -3.13 19.17 -7.65
N SER A 259 -2.79 20.29 -6.99
CA SER A 259 -3.77 21.15 -6.33
C SER A 259 -4.79 21.73 -7.31
N THR A 260 -4.36 22.12 -8.51
CA THR A 260 -5.25 22.60 -9.57
C THR A 260 -6.25 21.54 -10.00
N LEU A 261 -5.81 20.29 -10.22
CA LEU A 261 -6.70 19.16 -10.51
C LEU A 261 -7.67 18.90 -9.37
N GLN A 262 -7.18 18.92 -8.13
CA GLN A 262 -8.00 18.70 -6.95
C GLN A 262 -9.11 19.74 -6.83
N SER A 263 -8.85 21.01 -7.21
CA SER A 263 -9.86 22.08 -7.21
C SER A 263 -11.02 21.82 -8.17
N GLN A 264 -10.81 20.99 -9.21
CA GLN A 264 -11.83 20.62 -10.21
C GLN A 264 -12.48 19.26 -9.93
N SER A 265 -12.10 18.58 -8.85
CA SER A 265 -12.63 17.25 -8.49
C SER A 265 -13.25 17.24 -7.10
N THR A 266 -12.46 17.03 -6.07
CA THR A 266 -12.92 16.88 -4.68
C THR A 266 -12.92 18.18 -3.89
N SER A 267 -12.29 19.24 -4.39
CA SER A 267 -11.95 20.45 -3.63
C SER A 267 -11.00 20.10 -2.45
N ASN A 268 -11.07 20.80 -1.33
CA ASN A 268 -10.25 20.50 -0.16
C ASN A 268 -10.63 19.15 0.51
N PRO A 269 -9.67 18.46 1.16
CA PRO A 269 -10.00 17.34 2.03
C PRO A 269 -10.90 17.76 3.19
N ASN A 270 -11.56 16.78 3.82
CA ASN A 270 -12.45 17.04 4.96
C ASN A 270 -11.74 17.85 6.06
N SER A 271 -12.30 19.00 6.44
CA SER A 271 -11.69 19.96 7.36
C SER A 271 -11.50 19.40 8.78
N ILE A 272 -12.45 18.59 9.25
CA ILE A 272 -12.37 17.93 10.55
C ILE A 272 -11.26 16.87 10.55
N ALA A 273 -11.19 16.08 9.48
CA ALA A 273 -10.15 15.07 9.31
C ALA A 273 -8.74 15.70 9.19
N GLN A 274 -8.64 16.91 8.63
CA GLN A 274 -7.37 17.65 8.60
C GLN A 274 -6.93 18.08 10.01
N ALA A 275 -7.85 18.51 10.87
CA ALA A 275 -7.55 18.84 12.26
C ALA A 275 -7.07 17.60 13.04
N ALA A 276 -7.76 16.48 12.88
CA ALA A 276 -7.35 15.19 13.46
C ALA A 276 -5.96 14.74 12.96
N ALA A 277 -5.69 14.88 11.65
CA ALA A 277 -4.40 14.52 11.08
C ALA A 277 -3.26 15.45 11.56
N THR A 278 -3.56 16.73 11.83
CA THR A 278 -2.60 17.65 12.43
C THR A 278 -2.20 17.19 13.83
N GLU A 279 -3.16 16.76 14.64
CA GLU A 279 -2.91 16.17 15.95
C GLU A 279 -2.14 14.85 15.83
N ALA A 280 -2.53 13.97 14.88
CA ALA A 280 -1.82 12.72 14.64
C ALA A 280 -0.33 12.90 14.37
N LEU A 281 0.06 13.96 13.64
CA LEU A 281 1.46 14.23 13.28
C LEU A 281 2.25 15.01 14.35
N ASN A 282 1.58 15.80 15.18
CA ASN A 282 2.22 16.65 16.19
C ASN A 282 2.10 16.11 17.62
N GLY A 283 1.09 15.27 17.90
CA GLY A 283 0.75 14.77 19.22
C GLY A 283 1.67 13.65 19.72
N ASP A 284 1.19 12.90 20.72
CA ASP A 284 1.93 11.78 21.29
C ASP A 284 2.01 10.60 20.30
N HIS A 285 3.22 10.11 20.11
CA HIS A 285 3.51 8.96 19.25
C HIS A 285 3.88 7.68 20.04
N GLY A 286 3.73 7.69 21.36
CA GLY A 286 4.09 6.54 22.22
C GLY A 286 3.41 5.24 21.82
N PHE A 287 2.16 5.33 21.35
CA PHE A 287 1.38 4.17 20.87
C PHE A 287 1.97 3.48 19.62
N LEU A 288 2.77 4.17 18.81
CA LEU A 288 3.38 3.58 17.60
C LEU A 288 4.29 2.40 17.95
N LYS A 289 5.07 2.52 19.02
CA LYS A 289 5.97 1.45 19.48
C LYS A 289 5.18 0.22 19.90
N GLU A 290 4.14 0.38 20.70
CA GLU A 290 3.30 -0.71 21.17
C GLU A 290 2.59 -1.43 20.00
N ARG A 291 2.04 -0.65 19.06
CA ARG A 291 1.40 -1.21 17.85
C ARG A 291 2.38 -1.97 16.97
N THR A 292 3.56 -1.42 16.76
CA THR A 292 4.60 -2.07 15.97
C THR A 292 5.04 -3.39 16.61
N GLU A 293 5.21 -3.42 17.93
CA GLU A 293 5.54 -4.66 18.68
C GLU A 293 4.40 -5.69 18.56
N THR A 294 3.16 -5.25 18.66
CA THR A 294 1.99 -6.12 18.45
C THR A 294 2.00 -6.74 17.05
N PHE A 295 2.24 -5.95 16.00
CA PHE A 295 2.34 -6.46 14.63
C PHE A 295 3.53 -7.39 14.44
N LYS A 296 4.68 -7.09 15.05
CA LYS A 296 5.86 -7.96 15.04
C LYS A 296 5.54 -9.34 15.62
N ASN A 297 4.92 -9.39 16.79
CA ASN A 297 4.53 -10.65 17.45
C ASN A 297 3.55 -11.46 16.60
N ARG A 298 2.57 -10.80 15.97
CA ARG A 298 1.63 -11.44 15.03
C ARG A 298 2.33 -11.95 13.78
N ARG A 299 3.26 -11.18 13.20
CA ARG A 299 4.10 -11.58 12.08
C ARG A 299 4.84 -12.88 12.40
N ASP A 300 5.57 -12.88 13.49
CA ASP A 300 6.44 -14.00 13.89
C ASP A 300 5.61 -15.27 14.11
N PHE A 301 4.48 -15.16 14.82
CA PHE A 301 3.52 -16.26 14.99
C PHE A 301 3.03 -16.81 13.65
N MET A 302 2.59 -15.94 12.74
CA MET A 302 2.04 -16.40 11.46
C MET A 302 3.10 -16.97 10.53
N VAL A 303 4.31 -16.41 10.51
CA VAL A 303 5.44 -16.95 9.74
C VAL A 303 5.78 -18.36 10.18
N GLU A 304 5.87 -18.60 11.50
CA GLU A 304 6.11 -19.94 12.05
C GLU A 304 5.01 -20.92 11.64
N LYS A 305 3.75 -20.55 11.85
CA LYS A 305 2.59 -21.39 11.53
C LYS A 305 2.49 -21.72 10.03
N LEU A 306 2.60 -20.71 9.17
CA LEU A 306 2.43 -20.91 7.72
C LEU A 306 3.59 -21.68 7.09
N ASN A 307 4.83 -21.53 7.60
CA ASN A 307 5.95 -22.36 7.17
C ASN A 307 5.84 -23.82 7.63
N SER A 308 4.99 -24.13 8.61
CA SER A 308 4.66 -25.52 8.96
C SER A 308 3.58 -26.14 8.05
N ALA A 309 2.88 -25.32 7.25
CA ALA A 309 1.88 -25.79 6.33
C ALA A 309 2.54 -26.44 5.10
N PRO A 310 2.21 -27.69 4.79
CA PRO A 310 2.82 -28.36 3.66
C PRO A 310 2.45 -27.68 2.32
N GLY A 311 3.46 -27.41 1.51
CA GLY A 311 3.29 -26.74 0.20
C GLY A 311 3.26 -25.22 0.25
N LEU A 312 3.36 -24.60 1.42
CA LEU A 312 3.52 -23.16 1.57
C LEU A 312 4.94 -22.78 1.99
N SER A 313 5.35 -21.57 1.65
CA SER A 313 6.56 -20.96 2.19
C SER A 313 6.41 -19.44 2.25
N VAL A 314 6.96 -18.81 3.31
CA VAL A 314 6.91 -17.37 3.50
C VAL A 314 8.21 -16.86 4.09
N SER A 315 8.74 -15.78 3.53
CA SER A 315 9.86 -15.02 4.08
C SER A 315 9.37 -14.07 5.16
N VAL A 316 10.23 -13.75 6.14
CA VAL A 316 9.94 -12.79 7.19
C VAL A 316 9.91 -11.37 6.61
N PRO A 317 8.78 -10.65 6.62
CA PRO A 317 8.71 -9.28 6.14
C PRO A 317 9.35 -8.30 7.13
N GLN A 318 9.93 -7.20 6.61
CA GLN A 318 10.56 -6.18 7.42
C GLN A 318 9.59 -5.08 7.90
N GLY A 319 8.42 -4.95 7.25
CA GLY A 319 7.44 -3.93 7.60
C GLY A 319 6.04 -4.21 7.06
N ALA A 320 5.16 -3.20 7.14
CA ALA A 320 3.73 -3.30 6.88
C ALA A 320 3.05 -4.37 7.78
N PHE A 321 1.91 -4.89 7.38
CA PHE A 321 1.21 -5.96 8.13
C PHE A 321 0.68 -7.06 7.19
N TYR A 322 1.54 -7.45 6.22
CA TYR A 322 1.21 -8.48 5.22
C TYR A 322 2.28 -9.56 5.16
N LEU A 323 1.83 -10.78 4.92
CA LEU A 323 2.64 -11.90 4.46
C LEU A 323 2.31 -12.17 2.99
N PHE A 324 3.34 -12.38 2.18
CA PHE A 324 3.20 -12.80 0.79
C PHE A 324 3.74 -14.22 0.69
N VAL A 325 2.81 -15.17 0.74
CA VAL A 325 3.06 -16.60 0.95
C VAL A 325 3.07 -17.31 -0.39
N SER A 326 4.16 -18.00 -0.72
CA SER A 326 4.19 -18.90 -1.88
C SER A 326 3.27 -20.09 -1.63
N CYS A 327 2.45 -20.39 -2.62
CA CYS A 327 1.58 -21.58 -2.64
C CYS A 327 1.96 -22.57 -3.75
N GLU A 328 3.19 -22.50 -4.28
CA GLU A 328 3.64 -23.37 -5.36
C GLU A 328 3.50 -24.86 -5.04
N GLY A 329 3.74 -25.26 -3.81
CA GLY A 329 3.70 -26.67 -3.41
C GLY A 329 2.29 -27.28 -3.36
N VAL A 330 1.22 -26.45 -3.40
CA VAL A 330 -0.17 -26.95 -3.50
C VAL A 330 -0.70 -26.95 -4.93
N LEU A 331 0.03 -26.34 -5.89
CA LEU A 331 -0.38 -26.34 -7.29
C LEU A 331 -0.30 -27.74 -7.89
N GLY A 332 -1.26 -28.06 -8.76
CA GLY A 332 -1.42 -29.39 -9.35
C GLY A 332 -2.03 -30.42 -8.41
N LYS A 333 -2.25 -30.10 -7.14
CA LYS A 333 -2.91 -30.97 -6.16
C LYS A 333 -4.42 -30.87 -6.27
N LYS A 334 -5.12 -31.86 -5.73
CA LYS A 334 -6.58 -31.91 -5.73
C LYS A 334 -7.13 -31.48 -4.37
N THR A 335 -8.22 -30.74 -4.40
CA THR A 335 -9.03 -30.50 -3.21
C THR A 335 -9.76 -31.78 -2.78
N LYS A 336 -10.31 -31.81 -1.58
CA LYS A 336 -11.13 -32.92 -1.09
C LYS A 336 -12.30 -33.27 -2.03
N ASN A 337 -12.80 -32.29 -2.79
CA ASN A 337 -13.88 -32.47 -3.76
C ASN A 337 -13.38 -32.85 -5.14
N GLY A 338 -12.08 -33.14 -5.32
CA GLY A 338 -11.44 -33.55 -6.57
C GLY A 338 -11.13 -32.42 -7.56
N LYS A 339 -11.38 -31.15 -7.24
CA LYS A 339 -11.00 -30.00 -8.06
C LYS A 339 -9.48 -29.82 -8.02
N VAL A 340 -8.82 -29.69 -9.17
CA VAL A 340 -7.38 -29.40 -9.25
C VAL A 340 -7.15 -27.93 -8.98
N ILE A 341 -6.14 -27.61 -8.17
CA ILE A 341 -5.66 -26.23 -7.90
C ILE A 341 -4.61 -25.91 -8.95
N ASN A 342 -4.96 -25.12 -9.97
CA ASN A 342 -4.05 -24.81 -11.07
C ASN A 342 -3.21 -23.56 -10.82
N ASN A 343 -3.69 -22.63 -9.98
CA ASN A 343 -3.07 -21.33 -9.70
C ASN A 343 -3.49 -20.79 -8.32
N ASP A 344 -2.96 -19.65 -7.93
CA ASP A 344 -3.27 -18.97 -6.69
C ASP A 344 -4.74 -18.51 -6.56
N LEU A 345 -5.41 -18.23 -7.68
CA LEU A 345 -6.84 -17.89 -7.68
C LEU A 345 -7.68 -19.11 -7.28
N ASP A 346 -7.44 -20.27 -7.89
CA ASP A 346 -8.10 -21.52 -7.51
C ASP A 346 -7.88 -21.86 -6.03
N PHE A 347 -6.66 -21.60 -5.52
CA PHE A 347 -6.34 -21.83 -4.11
C PHE A 347 -7.09 -20.87 -3.18
N THR A 348 -7.17 -19.58 -3.51
CA THR A 348 -7.92 -18.61 -2.70
C THR A 348 -9.43 -18.87 -2.73
N GLU A 349 -9.98 -19.30 -3.86
CA GLU A 349 -11.38 -19.75 -3.95
C GLU A 349 -11.64 -20.96 -3.05
N TYR A 350 -10.75 -21.95 -3.05
CA TYR A 350 -10.85 -23.14 -2.19
C TYR A 350 -10.78 -22.75 -0.71
N LEU A 351 -9.83 -21.87 -0.32
CA LEU A 351 -9.73 -21.40 1.05
C LEU A 351 -11.03 -20.69 1.50
N LEU A 352 -11.62 -19.88 0.64
CA LEU A 352 -12.85 -19.15 0.98
C LEU A 352 -14.07 -20.09 1.05
N ALA A 353 -14.23 -20.95 0.07
CA ALA A 353 -15.43 -21.77 -0.07
C ALA A 353 -15.51 -22.91 0.96
N ASP A 354 -14.41 -23.66 1.13
CA ASP A 354 -14.38 -24.90 1.89
C ASP A 354 -13.78 -24.71 3.31
N HIS A 355 -12.89 -23.71 3.47
CA HIS A 355 -12.19 -23.45 4.74
C HIS A 355 -12.55 -22.12 5.41
N LEU A 356 -13.42 -21.34 4.80
CA LEU A 356 -13.96 -20.07 5.34
C LEU A 356 -12.87 -19.03 5.69
N VAL A 357 -11.79 -19.00 4.90
CA VAL A 357 -10.71 -18.02 5.05
C VAL A 357 -10.61 -17.15 3.79
N ALA A 358 -10.73 -15.84 3.94
CA ALA A 358 -10.58 -14.88 2.86
C ALA A 358 -9.15 -14.31 2.83
N VAL A 359 -8.41 -14.58 1.75
CA VAL A 359 -7.07 -14.04 1.45
C VAL A 359 -7.05 -13.50 0.03
N VAL A 360 -6.00 -12.79 -0.39
CA VAL A 360 -5.93 -12.20 -1.74
C VAL A 360 -4.94 -12.95 -2.60
N PRO A 361 -5.30 -13.39 -3.84
CA PRO A 361 -4.38 -14.08 -4.74
C PRO A 361 -3.25 -13.15 -5.22
N GLY A 362 -2.07 -13.71 -5.43
CA GLY A 362 -0.86 -12.99 -5.82
C GLY A 362 -0.94 -12.38 -7.21
N VAL A 363 -1.70 -13.02 -8.13
CA VAL A 363 -1.95 -12.47 -9.46
C VAL A 363 -2.55 -11.06 -9.42
N ALA A 364 -3.29 -10.70 -8.39
CA ALA A 364 -3.81 -9.34 -8.17
C ALA A 364 -2.70 -8.30 -7.98
N PHE A 365 -1.52 -8.74 -7.55
CA PHE A 365 -0.34 -7.90 -7.31
C PHE A 365 0.74 -8.08 -8.40
N GLY A 366 0.38 -8.74 -9.51
CA GLY A 366 1.28 -8.99 -10.64
C GLY A 366 2.32 -10.09 -10.40
N MET A 367 2.07 -11.02 -9.47
CA MET A 367 2.94 -12.17 -9.22
C MET A 367 2.10 -13.39 -8.87
N GLU A 368 2.08 -14.37 -9.78
CA GLU A 368 1.34 -15.62 -9.64
C GLU A 368 1.99 -16.55 -8.61
N ASN A 369 1.22 -17.56 -8.16
CA ASN A 369 1.64 -18.62 -7.24
C ASN A 369 1.89 -18.14 -5.80
N PHE A 370 1.33 -16.99 -5.44
CA PHE A 370 1.37 -16.42 -4.09
C PHE A 370 -0.04 -16.09 -3.59
N ILE A 371 -0.14 -15.93 -2.29
CA ILE A 371 -1.32 -15.34 -1.64
C ILE A 371 -0.87 -14.26 -0.66
N ARG A 372 -1.59 -13.13 -0.60
CA ARG A 372 -1.38 -12.11 0.44
C ARG A 372 -2.29 -12.39 1.61
N ILE A 373 -1.71 -12.43 2.81
CA ILE A 373 -2.38 -12.57 4.10
C ILE A 373 -2.08 -11.33 4.94
N SER A 374 -3.13 -10.68 5.46
CA SER A 374 -2.98 -9.58 6.42
C SER A 374 -2.95 -10.13 7.84
N TYR A 375 -2.01 -9.66 8.66
CA TYR A 375 -2.01 -9.95 10.10
C TYR A 375 -2.49 -8.77 10.98
N ALA A 376 -3.16 -7.81 10.36
CA ALA A 376 -3.92 -6.78 11.07
C ALA A 376 -5.30 -7.34 11.49
N ALA A 377 -5.28 -8.30 12.41
CA ALA A 377 -6.45 -8.96 13.00
C ALA A 377 -6.14 -9.43 14.42
N SER A 378 -7.15 -9.77 15.21
CA SER A 378 -6.92 -10.30 16.56
C SER A 378 -6.15 -11.62 16.52
N HIS A 379 -5.40 -11.92 17.59
CA HIS A 379 -4.62 -13.17 17.68
C HIS A 379 -5.50 -14.41 17.49
N GLU A 380 -6.72 -14.41 18.03
CA GLU A 380 -7.70 -15.48 17.85
C GLU A 380 -8.05 -15.69 16.37
N GLN A 381 -8.31 -14.60 15.63
CA GLN A 381 -8.60 -14.67 14.19
C GLN A 381 -7.40 -15.20 13.39
N LEU A 382 -6.19 -14.77 13.74
CA LEU A 382 -4.97 -15.24 13.09
C LEU A 382 -4.75 -16.74 13.33
N GLU A 383 -4.99 -17.23 14.54
CA GLU A 383 -4.88 -18.64 14.87
C GLU A 383 -5.92 -19.49 14.12
N ILE A 384 -7.18 -19.07 14.10
CA ILE A 384 -8.26 -19.72 13.33
C ILE A 384 -7.88 -19.76 11.84
N GLY A 385 -7.43 -18.66 11.27
CA GLY A 385 -7.04 -18.56 9.87
C GLY A 385 -5.87 -19.48 9.53
N CYS A 386 -4.80 -19.45 10.33
CA CYS A 386 -3.64 -20.33 10.15
C CYS A 386 -4.02 -21.81 10.20
N ASN A 387 -4.78 -22.21 11.22
CA ASN A 387 -5.20 -23.61 11.39
C ASN A 387 -6.07 -24.08 10.20
N SER A 388 -6.96 -23.21 9.69
CA SER A 388 -7.78 -23.51 8.51
C SER A 388 -6.92 -23.65 7.24
N ILE A 389 -5.94 -22.75 7.03
CA ILE A 389 -5.03 -22.82 5.87
C ILE A 389 -4.17 -24.08 5.94
N ILE A 390 -3.60 -24.41 7.10
CA ILE A 390 -2.80 -25.63 7.30
C ILE A 390 -3.63 -26.87 6.97
N LYS A 391 -4.88 -26.93 7.48
CA LYS A 391 -5.80 -28.03 7.19
C LYS A 391 -6.10 -28.14 5.69
N ALA A 392 -6.35 -27.03 4.99
CA ALA A 392 -6.56 -27.01 3.55
C ALA A 392 -5.36 -27.60 2.79
N CYS A 393 -4.14 -27.21 3.15
CA CYS A 393 -2.91 -27.73 2.56
C CYS A 393 -2.75 -29.25 2.81
N GLN A 394 -3.03 -29.73 4.02
CA GLN A 394 -2.96 -31.17 4.36
C GLN A 394 -3.97 -31.99 3.53
N GLU A 395 -5.20 -31.50 3.39
CA GLU A 395 -6.24 -32.17 2.60
C GLU A 395 -5.87 -32.26 1.11
N CYS A 396 -5.21 -31.22 0.55
CA CYS A 396 -4.77 -31.25 -0.85
C CYS A 396 -3.62 -32.25 -1.12
N LEU A 397 -2.79 -32.55 -0.13
CA LEU A 397 -1.65 -33.45 -0.31
C LEU A 397 -1.99 -34.92 -0.10
N THR A 398 -3.09 -35.21 0.60
CA THR A 398 -3.58 -36.57 0.86
C THR A 398 -4.60 -37.05 -0.16
N SER A 399 -5.03 -36.17 -1.05
CA SER A 399 -5.97 -36.46 -2.14
C SER A 399 -5.26 -36.68 -3.47
#